data_3e7b04e168cf1727010a0b627d229608
#
_entry.id   3e7b04e168cf1727010a0b627d229608
#
_cell.length_a   1.000
_cell.length_b   1.000
_cell.length_c   1.000
_cell.angle_alpha   90.00
_cell.angle_beta   90.00
_cell.angle_gamma   90.00
#
_symmetry.space_group_name_H-M   'P 1'
#
loop_
_entity.id
_entity.type
_entity.pdbx_description
1 polymer ?
#
loop_
_entity_poly.entity_id
_entity_poly.type
_entity_poly.pdbx_seq_one_letter_code
_entity_poly.pdbx_strand_id
1 'polypeptide(L)'
;DKDPEHAMSDSYDIVCNGNEMGGGSVRIHRDDIQDRVLDVLGITPEEAADKFGFLLEAFKYGAPPHAGIALGWDRTAAILAGADSIRDVIAFPKAGGGRDPLTGAPAPISDEQRAETGVDYDPEEDED
;
A
#
# COMPACT_ATOMS: atom_id res chain seq x y z
N ASP A 1 14.72 1.47 21.03
CA ASP A 1 13.92 1.69 22.25
C ASP A 1 14.14 3.05 22.92
N LYS A 2 15.26 3.73 22.66
CA LYS A 2 15.59 5.00 23.31
C LYS A 2 15.60 6.18 22.36
N ASP A 3 15.63 5.94 21.07
CA ASP A 3 15.76 6.94 20.02
C ASP A 3 14.95 6.52 18.78
N PRO A 4 13.62 6.78 18.77
CA PRO A 4 12.77 6.42 17.64
C PRO A 4 13.14 7.11 16.34
N GLU A 5 13.71 8.32 16.40
CA GLU A 5 14.08 9.09 15.21
C GLU A 5 15.25 8.47 14.42
N HIS A 6 16.07 7.68 15.10
CA HIS A 6 17.17 6.95 14.47
C HIS A 6 16.95 5.44 14.43
N ALA A 7 15.70 5.01 14.56
CA ALA A 7 15.37 3.59 14.46
C ALA A 7 15.67 3.07 13.04
N MET A 8 16.36 1.93 12.99
CA MET A 8 16.64 1.21 11.74
C MET A 8 15.64 0.09 11.55
N SER A 9 15.16 -0.09 10.31
CA SER A 9 14.35 -1.24 9.93
C SER A 9 15.20 -2.28 9.22
N ASP A 10 14.89 -3.56 9.41
CA ASP A 10 15.45 -4.66 8.61
C ASP A 10 14.62 -4.79 7.33
N SER A 11 14.75 -3.81 6.44
CA SER A 11 14.11 -3.79 5.12
C SER A 11 15.11 -4.10 4.02
N TYR A 12 14.61 -4.60 2.91
CA TYR A 12 15.42 -4.98 1.75
C TYR A 12 14.62 -4.83 0.47
N ASP A 13 15.34 -4.53 -0.61
CA ASP A 13 14.79 -4.43 -1.96
C ASP A 13 15.58 -5.35 -2.91
N ILE A 14 14.87 -5.91 -3.90
CA ILE A 14 15.49 -6.58 -5.04
C ILE A 14 15.55 -5.58 -6.18
N VAL A 15 16.76 -5.32 -6.66
CA VAL A 15 17.00 -4.42 -7.79
C VAL A 15 17.56 -5.22 -8.95
N CYS A 16 16.99 -5.05 -10.14
CA CYS A 16 17.47 -5.64 -11.38
C CYS A 16 17.54 -4.56 -12.46
N ASN A 17 18.71 -4.45 -13.12
CA ASN A 17 18.94 -3.45 -14.17
C ASN A 17 18.62 -2.01 -13.75
N GLY A 18 18.87 -1.65 -12.48
CA GLY A 18 18.58 -0.32 -11.95
C GLY A 18 17.11 -0.08 -11.58
N ASN A 19 16.23 -1.07 -11.73
CA ASN A 19 14.82 -1.00 -11.35
C ASN A 19 14.55 -1.87 -10.12
N GLU A 20 13.81 -1.33 -9.18
CA GLU A 20 13.28 -2.08 -8.05
C GLU A 20 12.24 -3.10 -8.54
N MET A 21 12.49 -4.36 -8.26
CA MET A 21 11.63 -5.49 -8.63
C MET A 21 10.69 -5.92 -7.53
N GLY A 22 11.03 -5.59 -6.32
CA GLY A 22 10.26 -5.91 -5.15
C GLY A 22 10.98 -5.55 -3.88
N GLY A 23 10.25 -5.53 -2.79
CA GLY A 23 10.81 -5.21 -1.50
C GLY A 23 10.08 -5.88 -0.36
N GLY A 24 10.68 -5.86 0.80
CA GLY A 24 10.13 -6.45 1.99
C GLY A 24 10.88 -6.09 3.25
N SER A 25 10.49 -6.71 4.32
CA SER A 25 11.17 -6.51 5.61
C SER A 25 11.01 -7.71 6.53
N VAL A 26 11.88 -7.81 7.52
CA VAL A 26 11.64 -8.60 8.71
C VAL A 26 10.48 -7.95 9.47
N ARG A 27 9.47 -8.74 9.79
CA ARG A 27 8.22 -8.24 10.36
C ARG A 27 8.29 -8.23 11.89
N ILE A 28 7.50 -7.36 12.51
CA ILE A 28 7.28 -7.39 13.95
C ILE A 28 6.42 -8.62 14.25
N HIS A 29 6.89 -9.43 15.22
CA HIS A 29 6.19 -10.63 15.68
C HIS A 29 5.88 -10.60 17.18
N ARG A 30 6.36 -9.56 17.87
CA ARG A 30 6.13 -9.33 19.30
C ARG A 30 5.10 -8.22 19.47
N ASP A 31 4.09 -8.48 20.28
CA ASP A 31 3.02 -7.54 20.61
C ASP A 31 3.54 -6.26 21.28
N ASP A 32 4.45 -6.40 22.27
CA ASP A 32 5.04 -5.25 22.97
C ASP A 32 5.81 -4.29 22.04
N ILE A 33 6.44 -4.82 21.00
CA ILE A 33 7.12 -4.00 20.00
C ILE A 33 6.12 -3.36 19.04
N GLN A 34 5.07 -4.09 18.66
CA GLN A 34 4.01 -3.57 17.80
C GLN A 34 3.28 -2.39 18.47
N ASP A 35 2.91 -2.53 19.74
CA ASP A 35 2.28 -1.47 20.51
C ASP A 35 3.18 -0.23 20.60
N ARG A 36 4.46 -0.43 20.83
CA ARG A 36 5.43 0.66 20.86
C ARG A 36 5.55 1.40 19.54
N VAL A 37 5.54 0.68 18.42
CA VAL A 37 5.59 1.29 17.07
C VAL A 37 4.32 2.09 16.80
N LEU A 38 3.15 1.57 17.15
CA LEU A 38 1.89 2.29 17.01
C LEU A 38 1.87 3.58 17.84
N ASP A 39 2.37 3.53 19.07
CA ASP A 39 2.50 4.70 19.93
C ASP A 39 3.41 5.78 19.31
N VAL A 40 4.57 5.39 18.78
CA VAL A 40 5.50 6.31 18.08
C VAL A 40 4.87 6.94 16.84
N LEU A 41 3.99 6.21 16.15
CA LEU A 41 3.23 6.71 15.00
C LEU A 41 2.04 7.58 15.38
N GLY A 42 1.79 7.78 16.67
CA GLY A 42 0.67 8.58 17.18
C GLY A 42 -0.69 7.91 17.05
N ILE A 43 -0.72 6.60 16.88
CA ILE A 43 -1.96 5.81 16.81
C ILE A 43 -2.37 5.43 18.23
N THR A 44 -3.54 5.90 18.65
CA THR A 44 -4.05 5.58 19.98
C THR A 44 -4.46 4.12 20.12
N PRO A 45 -4.53 3.56 21.35
CA PRO A 45 -5.00 2.19 21.55
C PRO A 45 -6.40 1.91 20.96
N GLU A 46 -7.30 2.88 21.00
CA GLU A 46 -8.64 2.80 20.44
C GLU A 46 -8.59 2.71 18.91
N GLU A 47 -7.80 3.57 18.27
CA GLU A 47 -7.58 3.53 16.83
C GLU A 47 -6.87 2.24 16.37
N ALA A 48 -5.91 1.78 17.17
CA ALA A 48 -5.22 0.53 16.91
C ALA A 48 -6.18 -0.67 16.96
N ALA A 49 -7.08 -0.69 17.94
CA ALA A 49 -8.09 -1.72 18.07
C ALA A 49 -9.09 -1.70 16.90
N ASP A 50 -9.50 -0.52 16.44
CA ASP A 50 -10.43 -0.36 15.32
C ASP A 50 -9.79 -0.76 13.98
N LYS A 51 -8.58 -0.26 13.70
CA LYS A 51 -7.89 -0.47 12.40
C LYS A 51 -7.17 -1.80 12.29
N PHE A 52 -6.57 -2.29 13.38
CA PHE A 52 -5.65 -3.43 13.40
C PHE A 52 -6.02 -4.50 14.44
N GLY A 53 -7.20 -4.41 15.06
CA GLY A 53 -7.62 -5.29 16.15
C GLY A 53 -7.46 -6.77 15.81
N PHE A 54 -7.79 -7.19 14.60
CA PHE A 54 -7.62 -8.57 14.13
C PHE A 54 -6.16 -9.04 14.14
N LEU A 55 -5.22 -8.15 13.78
CA LEU A 55 -3.79 -8.44 13.79
C LEU A 55 -3.25 -8.52 15.22
N LEU A 56 -3.61 -7.55 16.06
CA LEU A 56 -3.20 -7.49 17.47
C LEU A 56 -3.74 -8.70 18.24
N GLU A 57 -4.96 -9.13 17.96
CA GLU A 57 -5.51 -10.35 18.54
C GLU A 57 -4.75 -11.60 18.07
N ALA A 58 -4.40 -11.68 16.79
CA ALA A 58 -3.63 -12.81 16.25
C ALA A 58 -2.25 -12.94 16.93
N PHE A 59 -1.59 -11.84 17.28
CA PHE A 59 -0.29 -11.89 17.97
C PHE A 59 -0.36 -12.57 19.34
N LYS A 60 -1.49 -12.51 20.03
CA LYS A 60 -1.70 -13.19 21.32
C LYS A 60 -1.59 -14.71 21.24
N TYR A 61 -1.78 -15.27 20.05
CA TYR A 61 -1.62 -16.71 19.80
C TYR A 61 -0.19 -17.12 19.45
N GLY A 62 0.75 -16.17 19.42
CA GLY A 62 2.17 -16.41 19.20
C GLY A 62 2.57 -16.40 17.73
N ALA A 63 2.87 -15.22 17.20
CA ALA A 63 3.45 -15.10 15.86
C ALA A 63 4.92 -15.54 15.87
N PRO A 64 5.38 -16.37 14.92
CA PRO A 64 6.80 -16.70 14.80
C PRO A 64 7.59 -15.51 14.25
N PRO A 65 8.91 -15.46 14.45
CA PRO A 65 9.77 -14.58 13.65
C PRO A 65 9.53 -14.86 12.17
N HIS A 66 9.22 -13.82 11.42
CA HIS A 66 8.89 -13.95 10.00
C HIS A 66 9.33 -12.71 9.21
N ALA A 67 9.45 -12.89 7.92
CA ALA A 67 9.74 -11.84 6.97
C ALA A 67 8.82 -12.02 5.75
N GLY A 68 8.76 -11.01 4.91
CA GLY A 68 7.96 -11.07 3.70
C GLY A 68 8.64 -10.32 2.58
N ILE A 69 8.29 -10.66 1.35
CA ILE A 69 8.69 -9.95 0.16
C ILE A 69 7.49 -9.81 -0.78
N ALA A 70 7.33 -8.62 -1.35
CA ALA A 70 6.37 -8.35 -2.40
C ALA A 70 7.12 -8.10 -3.71
N LEU A 71 6.73 -8.78 -4.77
CA LEU A 71 7.33 -8.65 -6.09
C LEU A 71 6.40 -7.86 -7.02
N GLY A 72 6.98 -6.93 -7.78
CA GLY A 72 6.27 -6.23 -8.83
C GLY A 72 5.98 -7.16 -10.00
N TRP A 73 4.75 -7.67 -10.11
CA TRP A 73 4.38 -8.65 -11.13
C TRP A 73 4.58 -8.13 -12.55
N ASP A 74 4.14 -6.90 -12.83
CA ASP A 74 4.30 -6.30 -14.16
C ASP A 74 5.78 -6.10 -14.52
N ARG A 75 6.61 -5.71 -13.55
CA ARG A 75 8.05 -5.58 -13.76
C ARG A 75 8.71 -6.92 -14.04
N THR A 76 8.30 -7.97 -13.33
CA THR A 76 8.77 -9.34 -13.58
C THR A 76 8.35 -9.82 -14.97
N ALA A 77 7.10 -9.59 -15.36
CA ALA A 77 6.59 -9.95 -16.67
C ALA A 77 7.33 -9.20 -17.80
N ALA A 78 7.62 -7.91 -17.62
CA ALA A 78 8.37 -7.12 -18.60
C ALA A 78 9.78 -7.69 -18.82
N ILE A 79 10.49 -8.05 -17.76
CA ILE A 79 11.83 -8.66 -17.87
C ILE A 79 11.76 -10.01 -18.59
N LEU A 80 10.82 -10.87 -18.23
CA LEU A 80 10.67 -12.18 -18.86
C LEU A 80 10.27 -12.08 -20.34
N ALA A 81 9.49 -11.05 -20.70
CA ALA A 81 9.10 -10.78 -22.08
C ALA A 81 10.17 -10.04 -22.89
N GLY A 82 11.23 -9.53 -22.25
CA GLY A 82 12.21 -8.65 -22.88
C GLY A 82 11.63 -7.32 -23.33
N ALA A 83 10.59 -6.83 -22.64
CA ALA A 83 9.91 -5.57 -22.94
C ALA A 83 10.64 -4.38 -22.32
N ASP A 84 10.65 -3.25 -23.04
CA ASP A 84 11.28 -2.01 -22.57
C ASP A 84 10.40 -1.24 -21.56
N SER A 85 9.11 -1.52 -21.53
CA SER A 85 8.13 -0.85 -20.66
C SER A 85 7.13 -1.84 -20.08
N ILE A 86 6.75 -1.63 -18.82
CA ILE A 86 5.65 -2.39 -18.19
C ILE A 86 4.31 -2.20 -18.92
N ARG A 87 4.15 -1.13 -19.68
CA ARG A 87 2.94 -0.89 -20.49
C ARG A 87 2.75 -1.94 -21.59
N ASP A 88 3.83 -2.57 -22.03
CA ASP A 88 3.79 -3.60 -23.08
C ASP A 88 3.28 -4.94 -22.55
N VAL A 89 3.25 -5.13 -21.23
CA VAL A 89 2.81 -6.37 -20.58
C VAL A 89 1.52 -6.21 -19.76
N ILE A 90 0.97 -4.99 -19.69
CA ILE A 90 -0.31 -4.69 -19.05
C ILE A 90 -1.39 -4.63 -20.12
N ALA A 91 -2.46 -5.44 -19.98
CA ALA A 91 -3.52 -5.55 -20.99
C ALA A 91 -4.24 -4.21 -21.26
N PHE A 92 -4.43 -3.39 -20.21
CA PHE A 92 -5.12 -2.10 -20.29
C PHE A 92 -4.32 -1.03 -19.53
N PRO A 93 -3.16 -0.59 -20.07
CA PRO A 93 -2.30 0.37 -19.38
C PRO A 93 -2.98 1.74 -19.34
N LYS A 94 -2.86 2.43 -18.21
CA LYS A 94 -3.34 3.79 -18.05
C LYS A 94 -2.41 4.79 -18.73
N ALA A 95 -2.99 5.88 -19.24
CA ALA A 95 -2.25 7.02 -19.77
C ALA A 95 -1.74 7.94 -18.64
N GLY A 96 -1.04 9.00 -19.00
CA GLY A 96 -0.58 10.02 -18.06
C GLY A 96 -1.74 10.59 -17.22
N GLY A 97 -1.48 10.87 -15.96
CA GLY A 97 -2.49 11.32 -15.02
C GLY A 97 -3.49 10.26 -14.56
N GLY A 98 -3.21 8.97 -14.79
CA GLY A 98 -4.08 7.86 -14.38
C GLY A 98 -5.33 7.68 -15.23
N ARG A 99 -5.43 8.34 -16.37
CA ARG A 99 -6.55 8.23 -17.30
C ARG A 99 -6.58 6.85 -17.95
N ASP A 100 -7.77 6.24 -17.97
CA ASP A 100 -8.03 5.02 -18.73
C ASP A 100 -8.52 5.37 -20.15
N PRO A 101 -7.73 5.11 -21.21
CA PRO A 101 -8.14 5.42 -22.57
C PRO A 101 -9.32 4.56 -23.08
N LEU A 102 -9.53 3.37 -22.50
CA LEU A 102 -10.59 2.46 -22.91
C LEU A 102 -11.96 2.91 -22.41
N THR A 103 -12.05 3.23 -21.11
CA THR A 103 -13.32 3.59 -20.45
C THR A 103 -13.54 5.10 -20.38
N GLY A 104 -12.48 5.90 -20.62
CA GLY A 104 -12.51 7.34 -20.43
C GLY A 104 -12.45 7.79 -18.97
N ALA A 105 -12.24 6.88 -18.02
CA ALA A 105 -12.13 7.21 -16.61
C ALA A 105 -10.83 8.04 -16.32
N PRO A 106 -10.83 8.90 -15.28
CA PRO A 106 -11.95 9.22 -14.42
C PRO A 106 -13.04 10.03 -15.16
N ALA A 107 -14.28 9.80 -14.81
CA ALA A 107 -15.44 10.49 -15.34
C ALA A 107 -16.39 10.88 -14.19
N PRO A 108 -17.17 11.96 -14.33
CA PRO A 108 -18.18 12.30 -13.34
C PRO A 108 -19.15 11.14 -13.11
N ILE A 109 -19.54 10.94 -11.88
CA ILE A 109 -20.60 10.00 -11.50
C ILE A 109 -21.94 10.71 -11.48
N SER A 110 -23.04 9.99 -11.79
CA SER A 110 -24.38 10.57 -11.74
C SER A 110 -24.87 10.74 -10.29
N ASP A 111 -25.87 11.60 -10.10
CA ASP A 111 -26.50 11.79 -8.79
C ASP A 111 -27.13 10.50 -8.25
N GLU A 112 -27.65 9.65 -9.13
CA GLU A 112 -28.15 8.31 -8.76
C GLU A 112 -27.02 7.43 -8.18
N GLN A 113 -25.87 7.39 -8.85
CA GLN A 113 -24.71 6.62 -8.39
C GLN A 113 -24.16 7.16 -7.06
N ARG A 114 -24.16 8.48 -6.87
CA ARG A 114 -23.78 9.10 -5.59
C ARG A 114 -24.73 8.69 -4.47
N ALA A 115 -26.03 8.72 -4.73
CA ALA A 115 -27.04 8.33 -3.76
C ALA A 115 -26.95 6.83 -3.40
N GLU A 116 -26.74 5.95 -4.38
CA GLU A 116 -26.57 4.51 -4.18
C GLU A 116 -25.34 4.16 -3.33
N THR A 117 -24.26 4.89 -3.51
CA THR A 117 -23.02 4.66 -2.74
C THR A 117 -23.03 5.28 -1.35
N GLY A 118 -23.98 6.15 -1.04
CA GLY A 118 -24.05 6.90 0.21
C GLY A 118 -22.90 7.90 0.40
N VAL A 119 -22.18 8.20 -0.68
CA VAL A 119 -21.09 9.20 -0.67
C VAL A 119 -21.65 10.55 -1.08
N ASP A 120 -21.84 11.41 -0.11
CA ASP A 120 -22.28 12.80 -0.34
C ASP A 120 -21.01 13.67 -0.38
N TYR A 121 -20.36 13.68 -1.53
CA TYR A 121 -19.23 14.56 -1.82
C TYR A 121 -19.74 15.73 -2.66
N ASP A 122 -19.75 16.90 -2.06
CA ASP A 122 -19.96 18.17 -2.75
C ASP A 122 -18.55 18.77 -3.02
N PRO A 123 -18.04 18.72 -4.26
CA PRO A 123 -16.76 19.34 -4.55
C PRO A 123 -16.89 20.85 -4.29
N GLU A 124 -16.04 21.38 -3.40
CA GLU A 124 -15.88 22.82 -3.30
C GLU A 124 -15.59 23.35 -4.71
N GLU A 125 -16.41 24.27 -5.19
CA GLU A 125 -16.15 24.97 -6.44
C GLU A 125 -14.80 25.69 -6.24
N ASP A 126 -13.77 25.26 -6.97
CA ASP A 126 -12.51 26.00 -7.03
C ASP A 126 -12.87 27.42 -7.51
N GLU A 127 -12.84 28.39 -6.59
CA GLU A 127 -12.96 29.81 -6.95
C GLU A 127 -11.73 30.17 -7.79
N ASP A 128 -11.93 30.35 -9.11
CA ASP A 128 -10.97 30.92 -10.06
C ASP A 128 -10.49 32.34 -9.68
#